data_c656d361b50cf7cbbceb828f6ea0dd33
#
_entry.id   c656d361b50cf7cbbceb828f6ea0dd33
#
_cell.length_a   1.000
_cell.length_b   1.000
_cell.length_c   1.000
_cell.angle_alpha   90.00
_cell.angle_beta   90.00
_cell.angle_gamma   90.00
#
_symmetry.space_group_name_H-M   'P 1'
#
loop_
_entity.id
_entity.type
_entity.pdbx_description
1 polymer ?
#
loop_
_entity_poly.entity_id
_entity_poly.type
_entity_poly.pdbx_seq_one_letter_code
_entity_poly.pdbx_strand_id
1 'polypeptide(L)'
;KRNGFNVIVTSNGGVYVKELEDAGIKHYAVPLQNKNPLNMLKSARLLKKIIKDEKIDIVHSHARIPSFILGKLHKRMKFPFVTTAHWAFNTGYGLKYITDWGEKTVAVSEDIKTYLMDNYHMPAGDINVTINGIDTEKFSPKTDCEDIKKELGIKDDDTVITYVSRLDESRSLVAKQLIEAVPEIDKAVDNLKVIVVGAGDDYNNVKTMADSVNQKLGRDVIVLTGARTDINKLIAPCKLFVGVSRAALEAMAADKPVIIAGNEGYIGLFDESKLAVGIDTNFCCRGW
;
A
#
# COMPACT_ATOMS: atom_id res chain seq x y z
N LYS A 1 -20.28 1.74 1.99
CA LYS A 1 -21.42 2.61 1.67
C LYS A 1 -22.29 2.03 0.55
N ARG A 2 -21.71 1.54 -0.55
CA ARG A 2 -22.44 0.87 -1.66
C ARG A 2 -23.36 -0.28 -1.17
N ASN A 3 -22.97 -0.97 -0.11
CA ASN A 3 -23.72 -2.10 0.49
C ASN A 3 -24.64 -1.69 1.66
N GLY A 4 -25.00 -0.41 1.77
CA GLY A 4 -25.93 0.09 2.80
C GLY A 4 -25.30 0.38 4.17
N PHE A 5 -23.99 0.18 4.34
CA PHE A 5 -23.32 0.53 5.60
C PHE A 5 -23.07 2.03 5.74
N ASN A 6 -23.30 2.56 6.94
CA ASN A 6 -22.85 3.90 7.31
C ASN A 6 -21.39 3.80 7.78
N VAL A 7 -20.47 4.33 6.95
CA VAL A 7 -19.03 4.21 7.19
C VAL A 7 -18.48 5.53 7.72
N ILE A 8 -17.66 5.44 8.77
CA ILE A 8 -16.91 6.55 9.35
C ILE A 8 -15.44 6.15 9.37
N VAL A 9 -14.56 7.05 8.95
CA VAL A 9 -13.11 6.82 8.90
C VAL A 9 -12.41 7.73 9.91
N THR A 10 -11.46 7.18 10.64
CA THR A 10 -10.56 7.94 11.52
C THR A 10 -9.11 7.72 11.13
N SER A 11 -8.37 8.79 10.90
CA SER A 11 -6.94 8.75 10.60
C SER A 11 -6.26 10.06 11.01
N ASN A 12 -4.94 10.13 10.89
CA ASN A 12 -4.21 11.40 11.08
C ASN A 12 -4.32 12.37 9.88
N GLY A 13 -5.18 12.08 8.91
CA GLY A 13 -5.27 12.79 7.64
C GLY A 13 -4.53 12.07 6.51
N GLY A 14 -4.26 12.78 5.44
CA GLY A 14 -3.55 12.28 4.26
C GLY A 14 -4.26 12.62 2.95
N VAL A 15 -3.63 12.27 1.84
CA VAL A 15 -4.08 12.64 0.47
C VAL A 15 -5.46 12.09 0.10
N TYR A 16 -5.91 11.01 0.74
CA TYR A 16 -7.22 10.39 0.47
C TYR A 16 -8.39 11.00 1.25
N VAL A 17 -8.17 11.98 2.15
CA VAL A 17 -9.27 12.57 2.95
C VAL A 17 -10.30 13.21 2.03
N LYS A 18 -9.86 13.96 1.02
CA LYS A 18 -10.75 14.58 0.04
C LYS A 18 -11.60 13.55 -0.70
N GLU A 19 -11.02 12.42 -1.12
CA GLU A 19 -11.75 11.33 -1.80
C GLU A 19 -12.83 10.71 -0.88
N LEU A 20 -12.54 10.58 0.42
CA LEU A 20 -13.53 10.13 1.40
C LEU A 20 -14.70 11.12 1.52
N GLU A 21 -14.40 12.41 1.62
CA GLU A 21 -15.40 13.48 1.72
C GLU A 21 -16.26 13.56 0.46
N ASP A 22 -15.65 13.52 -0.73
CA ASP A 22 -16.32 13.50 -2.03
C ASP A 22 -17.26 12.27 -2.17
N ALA A 23 -16.87 11.12 -1.59
CA ALA A 23 -17.71 9.93 -1.47
C ALA A 23 -18.79 10.04 -0.37
N GLY A 24 -18.88 11.16 0.33
CA GLY A 24 -19.79 11.40 1.46
C GLY A 24 -19.48 10.52 2.68
N ILE A 25 -18.23 10.08 2.84
CA ILE A 25 -17.76 9.31 4.00
C ILE A 25 -17.21 10.30 5.03
N LYS A 26 -17.75 10.25 6.25
CA LYS A 26 -17.34 11.14 7.33
C LYS A 26 -15.95 10.78 7.82
N HIS A 27 -15.03 11.75 7.82
CA HIS A 27 -13.68 11.58 8.32
C HIS A 27 -13.44 12.38 9.60
N TYR A 28 -12.79 11.76 10.59
CA TYR A 28 -12.34 12.44 11.82
C TYR A 28 -10.82 12.38 11.91
N ALA A 29 -10.19 13.54 12.05
CA ALA A 29 -8.75 13.64 12.29
C ALA A 29 -8.44 13.23 13.74
N VAL A 30 -7.69 12.12 13.89
CA VAL A 30 -7.26 11.57 15.17
C VAL A 30 -5.76 11.29 15.10
N PRO A 31 -4.93 11.72 16.07
CA PRO A 31 -3.45 11.59 16.01
C PRO A 31 -2.99 10.15 16.28
N LEU A 32 -3.17 9.26 15.31
CA LEU A 32 -2.92 7.81 15.39
C LEU A 32 -1.54 7.39 14.87
N GLN A 33 -0.68 8.36 14.48
CA GLN A 33 0.55 8.09 13.73
C GLN A 33 1.76 7.72 14.58
N ASN A 34 1.76 7.96 15.88
CA ASN A 34 2.95 7.75 16.71
C ASN A 34 2.64 7.17 18.10
N LYS A 35 3.71 6.73 18.79
CA LYS A 35 3.66 6.09 20.10
C LYS A 35 3.76 7.10 21.26
N ASN A 36 3.63 8.41 21.01
CA ASN A 36 3.68 9.42 22.06
C ASN A 36 2.49 9.19 23.03
N PRO A 37 2.73 9.01 24.34
CA PRO A 37 1.69 8.72 25.33
C PRO A 37 0.58 9.78 25.39
N LEU A 38 0.92 11.06 25.23
CA LEU A 38 -0.06 12.15 25.22
C LEU A 38 -0.97 12.07 24.01
N ASN A 39 -0.40 11.79 22.82
CA ASN A 39 -1.19 11.57 21.60
C ASN A 39 -2.05 10.31 21.72
N MET A 40 -1.54 9.24 22.28
CA MET A 40 -2.32 8.02 22.52
C MET A 40 -3.50 8.28 23.47
N LEU A 41 -3.30 9.05 24.53
CA LEU A 41 -4.38 9.42 25.46
C LEU A 41 -5.42 10.34 24.79
N LYS A 42 -4.97 11.32 23.99
CA LYS A 42 -5.85 12.19 23.20
C LYS A 42 -6.67 11.36 22.21
N SER A 43 -6.01 10.44 21.47
CA SER A 43 -6.66 9.54 20.54
C SER A 43 -7.70 8.65 21.20
N ALA A 44 -7.37 8.08 22.38
CA ALA A 44 -8.32 7.26 23.14
C ALA A 44 -9.59 8.06 23.53
N ARG A 45 -9.44 9.31 23.95
CA ARG A 45 -10.58 10.18 24.31
C ARG A 45 -11.42 10.51 23.07
N LEU A 46 -10.79 10.86 21.94
CA LEU A 46 -11.47 11.17 20.70
C LEU A 46 -12.21 9.95 20.14
N LEU A 47 -11.54 8.79 20.04
CA LEU A 47 -12.15 7.54 19.58
C LEU A 47 -13.34 7.14 20.46
N LYS A 48 -13.20 7.22 21.78
CA LYS A 48 -14.30 6.95 22.72
C LYS A 48 -15.50 7.86 22.47
N LYS A 49 -15.26 9.15 22.20
CA LYS A 49 -16.31 10.12 21.87
C LYS A 49 -16.98 9.78 20.56
N ILE A 50 -16.21 9.56 19.48
CA ILE A 50 -16.72 9.22 18.15
C ILE A 50 -17.57 7.95 18.21
N ILE A 51 -17.09 6.87 18.86
CA ILE A 51 -17.83 5.60 18.98
C ILE A 51 -19.19 5.83 19.62
N LYS A 52 -19.28 6.69 20.65
CA LYS A 52 -20.54 6.98 21.34
C LYS A 52 -21.45 7.90 20.52
N ASP A 53 -20.92 9.02 20.05
CA ASP A 53 -21.73 10.06 19.39
C ASP A 53 -22.30 9.58 18.05
N GLU A 54 -21.50 8.79 17.31
CA GLU A 54 -21.89 8.22 16.02
C GLU A 54 -22.60 6.86 16.16
N LYS A 55 -22.79 6.35 17.38
CA LYS A 55 -23.44 5.06 17.69
C LYS A 55 -22.87 3.91 16.85
N ILE A 56 -21.53 3.74 16.90
CA ILE A 56 -20.82 2.77 16.09
C ILE A 56 -21.16 1.34 16.53
N ASP A 57 -21.67 0.53 15.60
CA ASP A 57 -22.02 -0.88 15.83
C ASP A 57 -20.80 -1.80 15.82
N ILE A 58 -19.81 -1.52 14.94
CA ILE A 58 -18.59 -2.33 14.79
C ILE A 58 -17.39 -1.42 14.54
N VAL A 59 -16.26 -1.75 15.15
CA VAL A 59 -14.99 -1.05 14.97
C VAL A 59 -14.01 -1.94 14.24
N HIS A 60 -13.42 -1.42 13.16
CA HIS A 60 -12.43 -2.12 12.37
C HIS A 60 -11.11 -1.32 12.35
N SER A 61 -10.00 -1.97 12.73
CA SER A 61 -8.69 -1.34 12.77
C SER A 61 -7.69 -1.98 11.81
N HIS A 62 -6.85 -1.15 11.19
CA HIS A 62 -5.88 -1.57 10.18
C HIS A 62 -4.41 -1.35 10.58
N ALA A 63 -4.13 -0.89 11.80
CA ALA A 63 -2.77 -0.58 12.22
C ALA A 63 -2.55 -0.82 13.72
N ARG A 64 -1.30 -1.12 14.10
CA ARG A 64 -0.92 -1.51 15.48
C ARG A 64 -1.35 -0.50 16.54
N ILE A 65 -1.02 0.79 16.36
CA ILE A 65 -1.28 1.83 17.39
C ILE A 65 -2.78 2.02 17.61
N PRO A 66 -3.61 2.25 16.57
CA PRO A 66 -5.06 2.31 16.78
C PRO A 66 -5.63 1.01 17.34
N SER A 67 -5.15 -0.18 16.90
CA SER A 67 -5.61 -1.46 17.45
C SER A 67 -5.33 -1.58 18.95
N PHE A 68 -4.15 -1.18 19.42
CA PHE A 68 -3.84 -1.16 20.85
C PHE A 68 -4.76 -0.25 21.65
N ILE A 69 -5.03 0.97 21.14
CA ILE A 69 -5.92 1.94 21.80
C ILE A 69 -7.35 1.39 21.84
N LEU A 70 -7.82 0.88 20.70
CA LEU A 70 -9.18 0.34 20.55
C LEU A 70 -9.39 -0.92 21.40
N GLY A 71 -8.39 -1.80 21.52
CA GLY A 71 -8.45 -2.97 22.40
C GLY A 71 -8.62 -2.58 23.88
N LYS A 72 -7.98 -1.48 24.34
CA LYS A 72 -8.22 -0.94 25.69
C LYS A 72 -9.63 -0.37 25.86
N LEU A 73 -10.17 0.27 24.81
CA LEU A 73 -11.54 0.80 24.82
C LEU A 73 -12.57 -0.33 24.72
N HIS A 74 -12.35 -1.33 23.87
CA HIS A 74 -13.18 -2.51 23.69
C HIS A 74 -13.43 -3.24 25.02
N LYS A 75 -12.37 -3.47 25.83
CA LYS A 75 -12.50 -4.10 27.14
C LYS A 75 -13.49 -3.41 28.08
N ARG A 76 -13.67 -2.09 27.92
CA ARG A 76 -14.57 -1.26 28.74
C ARG A 76 -15.91 -0.98 28.12
N MET A 77 -15.95 -0.82 26.78
CA MET A 77 -17.16 -0.38 26.08
C MET A 77 -17.92 -1.52 25.39
N LYS A 78 -17.25 -2.69 25.22
CA LYS A 78 -17.84 -3.94 24.69
C LYS A 78 -18.43 -3.81 23.27
N PHE A 79 -17.87 -2.97 22.41
CA PHE A 79 -18.26 -2.93 21.00
C PHE A 79 -17.59 -4.10 20.24
N PRO A 80 -18.20 -4.66 19.19
CA PRO A 80 -17.53 -5.61 18.30
C PRO A 80 -16.26 -5.02 17.69
N PHE A 81 -15.14 -5.75 17.80
CA PHE A 81 -13.83 -5.27 17.38
C PHE A 81 -13.12 -6.25 16.45
N VAL A 82 -12.91 -5.79 15.21
CA VAL A 82 -12.25 -6.53 14.14
C VAL A 82 -10.96 -5.81 13.73
N THR A 83 -9.96 -6.56 13.28
CA THR A 83 -8.73 -6.00 12.75
C THR A 83 -8.41 -6.57 11.38
N THR A 84 -7.56 -5.87 10.60
CA THR A 84 -6.90 -6.43 9.42
C THR A 84 -5.38 -6.41 9.62
N ALA A 85 -4.77 -7.56 9.48
CA ALA A 85 -3.33 -7.73 9.46
C ALA A 85 -2.82 -7.62 8.01
N HIS A 86 -2.26 -6.46 7.66
CA HIS A 86 -1.67 -6.18 6.35
C HIS A 86 -0.21 -6.60 6.23
N TRP A 87 0.43 -6.90 7.37
CA TRP A 87 1.87 -7.12 7.45
C TRP A 87 2.27 -7.94 8.68
N ALA A 88 3.38 -8.66 8.58
CA ALA A 88 4.03 -9.31 9.71
C ALA A 88 4.72 -8.25 10.60
N PHE A 89 4.07 -7.83 11.68
CA PHE A 89 4.63 -6.83 12.59
C PHE A 89 5.82 -7.37 13.38
N ASN A 90 6.87 -6.55 13.54
CA ASN A 90 7.96 -6.89 14.46
C ASN A 90 7.42 -7.15 15.87
N THR A 91 7.76 -8.31 16.46
CA THR A 91 7.34 -8.76 17.79
C THR A 91 8.38 -8.49 18.90
N GLY A 92 9.60 -8.11 18.50
CA GLY A 92 10.70 -7.82 19.41
C GLY A 92 10.47 -6.60 20.31
N TYR A 93 11.32 -6.42 21.31
CA TYR A 93 11.30 -5.28 22.25
C TYR A 93 9.94 -5.04 22.93
N GLY A 94 9.20 -6.10 23.22
CA GLY A 94 7.87 -6.00 23.83
C GLY A 94 6.75 -5.50 22.93
N LEU A 95 7.00 -5.28 21.65
CA LEU A 95 6.00 -4.82 20.69
C LEU A 95 4.83 -5.79 20.53
N LYS A 96 5.05 -7.10 20.77
CA LYS A 96 4.00 -8.11 20.81
C LYS A 96 2.87 -7.72 21.78
N TYR A 97 3.21 -7.20 22.94
CA TYR A 97 2.24 -6.90 24.02
C TYR A 97 1.47 -5.58 23.81
N ILE A 98 1.89 -4.75 22.88
CA ILE A 98 1.17 -3.52 22.46
C ILE A 98 0.43 -3.69 21.15
N THR A 99 0.16 -4.94 20.74
CA THR A 99 -0.65 -5.25 19.59
C THR A 99 -1.93 -5.95 20.07
N ASP A 100 -3.08 -5.50 19.61
CA ASP A 100 -4.38 -6.11 19.88
C ASP A 100 -5.03 -6.44 18.54
N TRP A 101 -5.41 -7.69 18.36
CA TRP A 101 -5.98 -8.19 17.10
C TRP A 101 -7.51 -8.23 17.10
N GLY A 102 -8.16 -7.75 18.19
CA GLY A 102 -9.60 -7.77 18.32
C GLY A 102 -10.18 -9.18 18.56
N GLU A 103 -11.46 -9.33 18.34
CA GLU A 103 -12.18 -10.61 18.47
C GLU A 103 -12.03 -11.49 17.23
N LYS A 104 -11.94 -10.85 16.05
CA LYS A 104 -11.71 -11.50 14.77
C LYS A 104 -10.69 -10.68 13.97
N THR A 105 -9.88 -11.38 13.18
CA THR A 105 -8.85 -10.77 12.34
C THR A 105 -9.00 -11.23 10.90
N VAL A 106 -8.89 -10.28 10.00
CA VAL A 106 -8.67 -10.55 8.58
C VAL A 106 -7.17 -10.57 8.31
N ALA A 107 -6.64 -11.66 7.81
CA ALA A 107 -5.28 -11.76 7.27
C ALA A 107 -5.32 -11.58 5.75
N VAL A 108 -4.38 -10.82 5.19
CA VAL A 108 -4.37 -10.55 3.74
C VAL A 108 -3.75 -11.69 2.92
N SER A 109 -3.22 -12.74 3.58
CA SER A 109 -2.62 -13.93 2.95
C SER A 109 -2.45 -15.06 3.97
N GLU A 110 -2.19 -16.26 3.48
CA GLU A 110 -2.00 -17.44 4.34
C GLU A 110 -0.72 -17.33 5.19
N ASP A 111 0.36 -16.74 4.66
CA ASP A 111 1.58 -16.50 5.44
C ASP A 111 1.35 -15.54 6.61
N ILE A 112 0.51 -14.50 6.44
CA ILE A 112 0.11 -13.61 7.55
C ILE A 112 -0.76 -14.35 8.57
N LYS A 113 -1.66 -15.24 8.13
CA LYS A 113 -2.43 -16.08 9.04
C LYS A 113 -1.51 -16.97 9.88
N THR A 114 -0.58 -17.69 9.23
CA THR A 114 0.44 -18.50 9.91
C THR A 114 1.25 -17.65 10.89
N TYR A 115 1.71 -16.49 10.47
CA TYR A 115 2.41 -15.54 11.33
C TYR A 115 1.61 -15.15 12.59
N LEU A 116 0.29 -14.91 12.47
CA LEU A 116 -0.56 -14.57 13.61
C LEU A 116 -0.74 -15.74 14.57
N MET A 117 -0.88 -16.95 14.04
CA MET A 117 -0.98 -18.18 14.85
C MET A 117 0.31 -18.43 15.62
N ASP A 118 1.47 -18.35 14.97
CA ASP A 118 2.76 -18.67 15.57
C ASP A 118 3.22 -17.61 16.58
N ASN A 119 3.06 -16.34 16.27
CA ASN A 119 3.61 -15.25 17.09
C ASN A 119 2.64 -14.71 18.13
N TYR A 120 1.34 -14.74 17.86
CA TYR A 120 0.31 -14.19 18.77
C TYR A 120 -0.59 -15.28 19.36
N HIS A 121 -0.41 -16.54 18.96
CA HIS A 121 -1.20 -17.69 19.42
C HIS A 121 -2.72 -17.50 19.20
N MET A 122 -3.06 -16.83 18.09
CA MET A 122 -4.46 -16.64 17.72
C MET A 122 -5.07 -17.97 17.23
N PRO A 123 -6.28 -18.32 17.67
CA PRO A 123 -6.98 -19.49 17.14
C PRO A 123 -7.23 -19.36 15.64
N ALA A 124 -7.00 -20.42 14.88
CA ALA A 124 -7.23 -20.40 13.43
C ALA A 124 -8.66 -19.99 13.03
N GLY A 125 -9.67 -20.34 13.87
CA GLY A 125 -11.09 -19.98 13.66
C GLY A 125 -11.41 -18.49 13.91
N ASP A 126 -10.47 -17.72 14.45
CA ASP A 126 -10.60 -16.27 14.64
C ASP A 126 -9.92 -15.46 13.55
N ILE A 127 -9.26 -16.14 12.58
CA ILE A 127 -8.54 -15.53 11.48
C ILE A 127 -9.18 -15.94 10.16
N ASN A 128 -9.71 -14.97 9.42
CA ASN A 128 -10.20 -15.16 8.06
C ASN A 128 -9.17 -14.61 7.06
N VAL A 129 -8.86 -15.39 6.02
CA VAL A 129 -7.97 -14.92 4.96
C VAL A 129 -8.78 -14.32 3.83
N THR A 130 -8.45 -13.09 3.47
CA THR A 130 -8.97 -12.42 2.26
C THR A 130 -7.83 -11.67 1.59
N ILE A 131 -7.52 -12.04 0.35
CA ILE A 131 -6.57 -11.28 -0.45
C ILE A 131 -7.08 -9.85 -0.69
N ASN A 132 -6.18 -8.93 -0.99
CA ASN A 132 -6.55 -7.55 -1.29
C ASN A 132 -7.47 -7.48 -2.51
N GLY A 133 -8.65 -6.88 -2.35
CA GLY A 133 -9.54 -6.59 -3.46
C GLY A 133 -9.04 -5.41 -4.28
N ILE A 134 -9.23 -5.48 -5.60
CA ILE A 134 -8.89 -4.42 -6.55
C ILE A 134 -10.17 -3.93 -7.23
N ASP A 135 -10.29 -2.62 -7.37
CA ASP A 135 -11.35 -2.00 -8.16
C ASP A 135 -11.00 -2.13 -9.66
N THR A 136 -11.53 -3.18 -10.30
CA THR A 136 -11.26 -3.48 -11.71
C THR A 136 -11.99 -2.55 -12.69
N GLU A 137 -12.91 -1.70 -12.21
CA GLU A 137 -13.47 -0.60 -13.00
C GLU A 137 -12.50 0.58 -13.05
N LYS A 138 -11.90 0.92 -11.89
CA LYS A 138 -10.91 1.99 -11.78
C LYS A 138 -9.57 1.60 -12.42
N PHE A 139 -9.10 0.38 -12.20
CA PHE A 139 -7.88 -0.18 -12.79
C PHE A 139 -8.25 -1.09 -13.95
N SER A 140 -8.26 -0.54 -15.15
CA SER A 140 -8.76 -1.19 -16.36
C SER A 140 -7.85 -0.88 -17.54
N PRO A 141 -7.74 -1.80 -18.53
CA PRO A 141 -7.05 -1.51 -19.80
C PRO A 141 -7.63 -0.31 -20.55
N LYS A 142 -8.87 0.09 -20.22
CA LYS A 142 -9.58 1.21 -20.84
C LYS A 142 -9.43 2.53 -20.10
N THR A 143 -8.58 2.60 -19.07
CA THR A 143 -8.36 3.81 -18.29
C THR A 143 -7.79 4.92 -19.20
N ASP A 144 -8.48 6.04 -19.29
CA ASP A 144 -7.98 7.23 -19.99
C ASP A 144 -6.79 7.84 -19.23
N CYS A 145 -5.69 8.08 -19.93
CA CYS A 145 -4.44 8.61 -19.40
C CYS A 145 -3.83 9.75 -20.23
N GLU A 146 -4.60 10.34 -21.14
CA GLU A 146 -4.10 11.40 -22.03
C GLU A 146 -3.62 12.65 -21.27
N ASP A 147 -4.26 12.98 -20.16
CA ASP A 147 -3.83 14.06 -19.27
C ASP A 147 -2.47 13.75 -18.62
N ILE A 148 -2.24 12.52 -18.18
CA ILE A 148 -0.97 12.09 -17.60
C ILE A 148 0.13 11.98 -18.65
N LYS A 149 -0.17 11.51 -19.86
CA LYS A 149 0.79 11.51 -20.96
C LYS A 149 1.29 12.93 -21.23
N LYS A 150 0.38 13.92 -21.31
CA LYS A 150 0.74 15.32 -21.50
C LYS A 150 1.55 15.87 -20.32
N GLU A 151 1.12 15.61 -19.07
CA GLU A 151 1.79 16.08 -17.87
C GLU A 151 3.25 15.58 -17.79
N LEU A 152 3.47 14.29 -18.09
CA LEU A 152 4.77 13.64 -17.96
C LEU A 152 5.58 13.62 -19.26
N GLY A 153 5.06 14.19 -20.34
CA GLY A 153 5.72 14.20 -21.65
C GLY A 153 5.90 12.80 -22.24
N ILE A 154 4.91 11.91 -22.02
CA ILE A 154 4.90 10.56 -22.56
C ILE A 154 4.33 10.58 -23.98
N LYS A 155 5.06 10.02 -24.93
CA LYS A 155 4.65 9.87 -26.31
C LYS A 155 4.07 8.48 -26.57
N ASP A 156 3.33 8.32 -27.67
CA ASP A 156 2.70 7.03 -28.02
C ASP A 156 3.73 5.94 -28.37
N ASP A 157 4.90 6.34 -28.85
CA ASP A 157 6.02 5.45 -29.19
C ASP A 157 6.95 5.17 -28.01
N ASP A 158 6.75 5.80 -26.85
CA ASP A 158 7.55 5.54 -25.67
C ASP A 158 7.32 4.12 -25.12
N THR A 159 8.41 3.51 -24.69
CA THR A 159 8.38 2.29 -23.87
C THR A 159 8.39 2.68 -22.40
N VAL A 160 7.21 2.66 -21.79
CA VAL A 160 7.01 3.12 -20.41
C VAL A 160 7.14 1.97 -19.43
N ILE A 161 8.01 2.13 -18.44
CA ILE A 161 8.08 1.27 -17.24
C ILE A 161 7.57 2.08 -16.06
N THR A 162 6.60 1.53 -15.29
CA THR A 162 6.07 2.20 -14.10
C THR A 162 6.40 1.40 -12.84
N TYR A 163 6.89 2.10 -11.83
CA TYR A 163 7.14 1.59 -10.48
C TYR A 163 6.32 2.40 -9.47
N VAL A 164 5.60 1.72 -8.57
CA VAL A 164 4.78 2.37 -7.52
C VAL A 164 5.10 1.77 -6.16
N SER A 165 5.62 2.61 -5.25
CA SER A 165 5.85 2.21 -3.85
C SER A 165 6.02 3.44 -2.96
N ARG A 166 5.97 3.26 -1.64
CA ARG A 166 6.52 4.25 -0.74
C ARG A 166 8.04 4.28 -0.87
N LEU A 167 8.61 5.47 -0.89
CA LEU A 167 10.06 5.69 -0.98
C LEU A 167 10.62 6.02 0.40
N ASP A 168 10.38 5.12 1.37
CA ASP A 168 11.07 5.14 2.66
C ASP A 168 12.29 4.21 2.63
N GLU A 169 13.23 4.37 3.56
CA GLU A 169 14.48 3.58 3.61
C GLU A 169 14.24 2.07 3.56
N SER A 170 13.12 1.62 4.13
CA SER A 170 12.76 0.20 4.17
C SER A 170 12.16 -0.33 2.85
N ARG A 171 11.82 0.53 1.87
CA ARG A 171 11.09 0.14 0.65
C ARG A 171 11.64 0.70 -0.65
N SER A 172 12.63 1.59 -0.61
CA SER A 172 13.21 2.24 -1.79
C SER A 172 14.21 1.38 -2.55
N LEU A 173 14.60 0.20 -2.03
CA LEU A 173 15.62 -0.66 -2.64
C LEU A 173 15.33 -0.95 -4.12
N VAL A 174 14.12 -1.42 -4.43
CA VAL A 174 13.77 -1.79 -5.81
C VAL A 174 13.70 -0.58 -6.73
N ALA A 175 13.27 0.59 -6.24
CA ALA A 175 13.34 1.83 -7.01
C ALA A 175 14.78 2.17 -7.39
N LYS A 176 15.73 2.04 -6.45
CA LYS A 176 17.15 2.28 -6.69
C LYS A 176 17.73 1.29 -7.70
N GLN A 177 17.43 -0.01 -7.53
CA GLN A 177 17.85 -1.06 -8.46
C GLN A 177 17.31 -0.84 -9.88
N LEU A 178 16.03 -0.43 -10.00
CA LEU A 178 15.44 -0.10 -11.29
C LEU A 178 16.18 1.09 -11.93
N ILE A 179 16.43 2.16 -11.17
CA ILE A 179 17.17 3.35 -11.65
C ILE A 179 18.60 2.97 -12.10
N GLU A 180 19.30 2.12 -11.35
CA GLU A 180 20.62 1.62 -11.72
C GLU A 180 20.62 0.79 -13.01
N ALA A 181 19.53 0.06 -13.28
CA ALA A 181 19.38 -0.74 -14.49
C ALA A 181 19.00 0.09 -15.74
N VAL A 182 18.49 1.32 -15.57
CA VAL A 182 18.00 2.16 -16.68
C VAL A 182 19.05 2.33 -17.79
N PRO A 183 20.34 2.60 -17.56
CA PRO A 183 21.31 2.77 -18.63
C PRO A 183 21.49 1.52 -19.52
N GLU A 184 21.32 0.32 -18.97
CA GLU A 184 21.39 -0.92 -19.73
C GLU A 184 20.08 -1.19 -20.47
N ILE A 185 18.94 -0.92 -19.84
CA ILE A 185 17.62 -1.04 -20.49
C ILE A 185 17.53 -0.07 -21.67
N ASP A 186 18.04 1.15 -21.51
CA ASP A 186 18.01 2.20 -22.53
C ASP A 186 18.79 1.87 -23.81
N LYS A 187 19.81 1.00 -23.69
CA LYS A 187 20.54 0.47 -24.85
C LYS A 187 19.75 -0.57 -25.64
N ALA A 188 18.82 -1.25 -24.98
CA ALA A 188 18.07 -2.37 -25.52
C ALA A 188 16.65 -1.99 -25.99
N VAL A 189 16.16 -0.85 -25.58
CA VAL A 189 14.76 -0.44 -25.80
C VAL A 189 14.70 1.01 -26.27
N ASP A 190 14.08 1.22 -27.42
CA ASP A 190 13.89 2.57 -27.97
C ASP A 190 12.88 3.37 -27.15
N ASN A 191 13.12 4.68 -27.05
CA ASN A 191 12.22 5.64 -26.40
C ASN A 191 11.82 5.24 -24.97
N LEU A 192 12.80 4.78 -24.17
CA LEU A 192 12.55 4.39 -22.79
C LEU A 192 12.11 5.57 -21.94
N LYS A 193 11.05 5.37 -21.16
CA LYS A 193 10.55 6.25 -20.10
C LYS A 193 10.28 5.45 -18.83
N VAL A 194 10.82 5.87 -17.70
CA VAL A 194 10.62 5.19 -16.41
C VAL A 194 9.92 6.14 -15.45
N ILE A 195 8.76 5.75 -14.97
CA ILE A 195 7.94 6.53 -14.03
C ILE A 195 8.06 5.91 -12.64
N VAL A 196 8.62 6.65 -11.70
CA VAL A 196 8.73 6.25 -10.29
C VAL A 196 7.73 7.06 -9.47
N VAL A 197 6.73 6.35 -8.95
CA VAL A 197 5.62 6.95 -8.21
C VAL A 197 5.76 6.66 -6.73
N GLY A 198 5.79 7.70 -5.91
CA GLY A 198 5.81 7.56 -4.45
C GLY A 198 6.52 8.68 -3.74
N ALA A 199 6.37 8.71 -2.42
CA ALA A 199 7.06 9.63 -1.52
C ALA A 199 7.45 8.89 -0.23
N GLY A 200 8.39 9.46 0.50
CA GLY A 200 8.91 8.93 1.76
C GLY A 200 10.17 9.70 2.18
N ASP A 201 10.79 9.26 3.26
CA ASP A 201 12.00 9.88 3.81
C ASP A 201 13.26 9.67 2.95
N ASP A 202 13.26 8.65 2.09
CA ASP A 202 14.32 8.35 1.13
C ASP A 202 14.09 8.95 -0.29
N TYR A 203 13.01 9.71 -0.47
CA TYR A 203 12.65 10.29 -1.78
C TYR A 203 13.77 11.12 -2.39
N ASN A 204 14.45 11.96 -1.59
CA ASN A 204 15.52 12.83 -2.08
C ASN A 204 16.73 12.03 -2.56
N ASN A 205 17.08 10.93 -1.91
CA ASN A 205 18.16 10.06 -2.35
C ASN A 205 17.82 9.38 -3.68
N VAL A 206 16.61 8.83 -3.80
CA VAL A 206 16.10 8.23 -5.05
C VAL A 206 16.09 9.26 -6.18
N LYS A 207 15.65 10.51 -5.89
CA LYS A 207 15.66 11.60 -6.87
C LYS A 207 17.08 11.95 -7.33
N THR A 208 18.03 12.07 -6.42
CA THR A 208 19.43 12.37 -6.77
C THR A 208 20.02 11.28 -7.68
N MET A 209 19.70 10.01 -7.42
CA MET A 209 20.12 8.90 -8.29
C MET A 209 19.50 9.01 -9.69
N ALA A 210 18.21 9.27 -9.79
CA ALA A 210 17.51 9.44 -11.06
C ALA A 210 18.06 10.62 -11.87
N ASP A 211 18.26 11.78 -11.21
CA ASP A 211 18.83 12.97 -11.84
C ASP A 211 20.24 12.70 -12.39
N SER A 212 21.07 11.94 -11.65
CA SER A 212 22.41 11.54 -12.11
C SER A 212 22.37 10.64 -13.34
N VAL A 213 21.41 9.69 -13.39
CA VAL A 213 21.23 8.82 -14.57
C VAL A 213 20.73 9.62 -15.76
N ASN A 214 19.74 10.48 -15.58
CA ASN A 214 19.22 11.37 -16.62
C ASN A 214 20.32 12.26 -17.20
N GLN A 215 21.15 12.85 -16.34
CA GLN A 215 22.30 13.65 -16.76
C GLN A 215 23.29 12.87 -17.63
N LYS A 216 23.61 11.62 -17.24
CA LYS A 216 24.50 10.74 -18.01
C LYS A 216 23.93 10.35 -19.37
N LEU A 217 22.61 10.17 -19.46
CA LEU A 217 21.91 9.83 -20.70
C LEU A 217 21.59 11.06 -21.56
N GLY A 218 21.79 12.28 -21.03
CA GLY A 218 21.52 13.54 -21.75
C GLY A 218 20.02 13.81 -22.01
N ARG A 219 19.12 13.10 -21.32
CA ARG A 219 17.66 13.24 -21.45
C ARG A 219 16.90 12.78 -20.21
N ASP A 220 15.67 13.25 -20.03
CA ASP A 220 14.81 12.89 -18.90
C ASP A 220 14.11 11.53 -19.14
N VAL A 221 14.85 10.45 -18.94
CA VAL A 221 14.34 9.07 -19.04
C VAL A 221 13.54 8.72 -17.81
N ILE A 222 14.00 9.11 -16.61
CA ILE A 222 13.40 8.77 -15.33
C ILE A 222 12.64 9.98 -14.79
N VAL A 223 11.37 9.79 -14.46
CA VAL A 223 10.51 10.83 -13.87
C VAL A 223 10.01 10.35 -12.51
N LEU A 224 10.30 11.12 -11.45
CA LEU A 224 9.72 10.94 -10.13
C LEU A 224 8.51 11.84 -9.96
N THR A 225 7.34 11.27 -9.67
CA THR A 225 6.09 12.04 -9.56
C THR A 225 5.77 12.50 -8.14
N GLY A 226 6.44 11.95 -7.12
CA GLY A 226 6.01 12.10 -5.73
C GLY A 226 4.77 11.26 -5.41
N ALA A 227 4.08 11.61 -4.32
CA ALA A 227 2.84 10.94 -3.93
C ALA A 227 1.70 11.31 -4.87
N ARG A 228 0.98 10.29 -5.39
CA ARG A 228 -0.15 10.43 -6.31
C ARG A 228 -1.35 9.63 -5.82
N THR A 229 -2.56 10.01 -6.22
CA THR A 229 -3.81 9.27 -5.98
C THR A 229 -4.42 8.69 -7.26
N ASP A 230 -4.01 9.19 -8.40
CA ASP A 230 -4.43 8.78 -9.74
C ASP A 230 -3.53 7.66 -10.32
N ILE A 231 -3.22 6.68 -9.49
CA ILE A 231 -2.32 5.56 -9.81
C ILE A 231 -2.79 4.77 -11.04
N ASN A 232 -4.10 4.62 -11.21
CA ASN A 232 -4.67 3.97 -12.40
C ASN A 232 -4.25 4.65 -13.70
N LYS A 233 -4.19 5.98 -13.74
CA LYS A 233 -3.75 6.74 -14.92
C LYS A 233 -2.25 6.65 -15.16
N LEU A 234 -1.45 6.51 -14.09
CA LEU A 234 0.00 6.32 -14.16
C LEU A 234 0.40 4.90 -14.58
N ILE A 235 -0.45 3.91 -14.32
CA ILE A 235 -0.28 2.53 -14.79
C ILE A 235 -0.76 2.37 -16.23
N ALA A 236 -1.80 3.09 -16.65
CA ALA A 236 -2.42 2.91 -17.95
C ALA A 236 -1.47 2.98 -19.16
N PRO A 237 -0.50 3.93 -19.25
CA PRO A 237 0.44 4.00 -20.38
C PRO A 237 1.58 2.98 -20.28
N CYS A 238 1.81 2.29 -19.15
CA CYS A 238 2.97 1.43 -19.01
C CYS A 238 2.88 0.15 -19.86
N LYS A 239 4.03 -0.25 -20.40
CA LYS A 239 4.23 -1.54 -21.09
C LYS A 239 4.76 -2.62 -20.15
N LEU A 240 5.37 -2.20 -19.02
CA LEU A 240 5.84 -3.09 -17.96
C LEU A 240 5.67 -2.39 -16.62
N PHE A 241 5.13 -3.09 -15.65
CA PHE A 241 5.03 -2.63 -14.27
C PHE A 241 6.03 -3.35 -13.38
N VAL A 242 6.64 -2.64 -12.43
CA VAL A 242 7.51 -3.22 -11.41
C VAL A 242 6.95 -2.86 -10.03
N GLY A 243 6.77 -3.84 -9.17
CA GLY A 243 6.27 -3.59 -7.82
C GLY A 243 5.73 -4.84 -7.14
N VAL A 244 5.04 -4.65 -6.02
CA VAL A 244 4.56 -5.74 -5.17
C VAL A 244 3.14 -5.49 -4.66
N SER A 245 2.53 -6.54 -4.12
CA SER A 245 1.27 -6.50 -3.38
C SER A 245 0.16 -5.80 -4.16
N ARG A 246 -0.55 -4.88 -3.52
CA ARG A 246 -1.68 -4.18 -4.10
C ARG A 246 -1.34 -3.46 -5.42
N ALA A 247 -0.18 -2.81 -5.51
CA ALA A 247 0.22 -2.11 -6.73
C ALA A 247 0.44 -3.07 -7.91
N ALA A 248 1.00 -4.27 -7.66
CA ALA A 248 1.12 -5.31 -8.66
C ALA A 248 -0.25 -5.83 -9.13
N LEU A 249 -1.18 -6.04 -8.19
CA LEU A 249 -2.56 -6.46 -8.52
C LEU A 249 -3.32 -5.38 -9.29
N GLU A 250 -3.11 -4.10 -8.98
CA GLU A 250 -3.68 -2.96 -9.70
C GLU A 250 -3.18 -2.92 -11.15
N ALA A 251 -1.90 -3.21 -11.37
CA ALA A 251 -1.31 -3.29 -12.71
C ALA A 251 -1.82 -4.52 -13.49
N MET A 252 -1.94 -5.68 -12.85
CA MET A 252 -2.54 -6.88 -13.46
C MET A 252 -4.00 -6.64 -13.86
N ALA A 253 -4.79 -5.95 -13.02
CA ALA A 253 -6.17 -5.58 -13.33
C ALA A 253 -6.26 -4.63 -14.54
N ALA A 254 -5.22 -3.82 -14.78
CA ALA A 254 -5.08 -2.99 -15.97
C ALA A 254 -4.45 -3.73 -17.17
N ASP A 255 -4.34 -5.07 -17.11
CA ASP A 255 -3.77 -5.94 -18.16
C ASP A 255 -2.31 -5.58 -18.50
N LYS A 256 -1.50 -5.30 -17.48
CA LYS A 256 -0.08 -4.99 -17.68
C LYS A 256 0.80 -6.17 -17.27
N PRO A 257 1.86 -6.48 -18.06
CA PRO A 257 2.94 -7.36 -17.61
C PRO A 257 3.56 -6.82 -16.32
N VAL A 258 3.82 -7.70 -15.34
CA VAL A 258 4.31 -7.31 -14.01
C VAL A 258 5.57 -8.06 -13.64
N ILE A 259 6.61 -7.34 -13.23
CA ILE A 259 7.73 -7.90 -12.47
C ILE A 259 7.43 -7.71 -10.99
N ILE A 260 7.30 -8.81 -10.27
CA ILE A 260 7.10 -8.79 -8.82
C ILE A 260 8.46 -8.75 -8.14
N ALA A 261 8.78 -7.59 -7.60
CA ALA A 261 10.04 -7.28 -6.91
C ALA A 261 9.79 -6.36 -5.72
N GLY A 262 10.27 -6.74 -4.56
CA GLY A 262 10.13 -5.99 -3.32
C GLY A 262 11.35 -6.14 -2.42
N ASN A 263 11.41 -5.38 -1.34
CA ASN A 263 12.50 -5.46 -0.36
C ASN A 263 12.56 -6.82 0.36
N GLU A 264 11.50 -7.61 0.30
CA GLU A 264 11.40 -8.90 0.97
C GLU A 264 11.69 -10.08 0.05
N GLY A 265 11.85 -9.85 -1.26
CA GLY A 265 12.16 -10.91 -2.22
C GLY A 265 11.87 -10.54 -3.67
N TYR A 266 12.03 -11.53 -4.55
CA TYR A 266 11.93 -11.38 -5.99
C TYR A 266 11.30 -12.61 -6.65
N ILE A 267 10.13 -12.46 -7.25
CA ILE A 267 9.46 -13.52 -8.03
C ILE A 267 9.77 -13.37 -9.53
N GLY A 268 10.12 -12.17 -9.97
CA GLY A 268 10.41 -11.86 -11.37
C GLY A 268 9.16 -11.58 -12.20
N LEU A 269 9.26 -11.78 -13.52
CA LEU A 269 8.12 -11.63 -14.42
C LEU A 269 7.02 -12.62 -14.01
N PHE A 270 5.84 -12.09 -13.72
CA PHE A 270 4.73 -12.88 -13.21
C PHE A 270 3.99 -13.57 -14.35
N ASP A 271 3.70 -14.84 -14.14
CA ASP A 271 2.88 -15.68 -15.01
C ASP A 271 2.04 -16.65 -14.16
N GLU A 272 1.21 -17.46 -14.80
CA GLU A 272 0.30 -18.40 -14.12
C GLU A 272 1.02 -19.43 -13.25
N SER A 273 2.24 -19.84 -13.60
CA SER A 273 3.03 -20.81 -12.81
C SER A 273 3.40 -20.28 -11.43
N LYS A 274 3.39 -18.95 -11.26
CA LYS A 274 3.73 -18.22 -10.02
C LYS A 274 2.52 -17.81 -9.20
N LEU A 275 1.31 -18.16 -9.66
CA LEU A 275 0.06 -17.74 -9.03
C LEU A 275 -0.06 -18.20 -7.57
N ALA A 276 0.30 -19.45 -7.29
CA ALA A 276 0.24 -19.99 -5.93
C ALA A 276 1.10 -19.17 -4.96
N VAL A 277 2.37 -18.94 -5.30
CA VAL A 277 3.29 -18.15 -4.45
C VAL A 277 2.86 -16.67 -4.35
N GLY A 278 2.29 -16.14 -5.42
CA GLY A 278 1.72 -14.79 -5.42
C GLY A 278 0.58 -14.67 -4.38
N ILE A 279 -0.36 -15.57 -4.39
CA ILE A 279 -1.51 -15.60 -3.46
C ILE A 279 -1.02 -15.82 -2.01
N ASP A 280 -0.15 -16.80 -1.78
CA ASP A 280 0.34 -17.17 -0.45
C ASP A 280 1.04 -16.00 0.25
N THR A 281 1.76 -15.17 -0.51
CA THR A 281 2.53 -14.04 -0.01
C THR A 281 1.84 -12.68 -0.20
N ASN A 282 0.58 -12.65 -0.67
CA ASN A 282 -0.11 -11.42 -1.09
C ASN A 282 0.72 -10.60 -2.10
N PHE A 283 1.39 -11.28 -3.03
CA PHE A 283 2.27 -10.70 -4.04
C PHE A 283 3.40 -9.82 -3.45
N CYS A 284 3.85 -10.12 -2.23
CA CYS A 284 4.91 -9.39 -1.52
C CYS A 284 6.29 -10.05 -1.59
N CYS A 285 6.43 -11.21 -2.21
CA CYS A 285 7.67 -11.99 -2.37
C CYS A 285 8.33 -12.46 -1.05
N ARG A 286 7.64 -12.42 0.10
CA ARG A 286 8.27 -12.83 1.37
C ARG A 286 8.81 -14.26 1.30
N GLY A 287 10.15 -14.38 1.48
CA GLY A 287 10.84 -15.67 1.49
C GLY A 287 11.17 -16.25 0.09
N TRP A 288 11.09 -15.41 -0.96
CA TRP A 288 11.37 -15.81 -2.35
C TRP A 288 12.45 -14.96 -3.00
#